data_3868d1b1eda888c45ef69cfa19151603
#
_entry.id   3868d1b1eda888c45ef69cfa19151603
#
_cell.length_a   1.000
_cell.length_b   1.000
_cell.length_c   1.000
_cell.angle_alpha   90.00
_cell.angle_beta   90.00
_cell.angle_gamma   90.00
#
_symmetry.space_group_name_H-M   'P 1'
#
loop_
_entity.id
_entity.type
_entity.pdbx_description
1 polymer ?
#
loop_
_entity_poly.entity_id
_entity_poly.type
_entity_poly.pdbx_seq_one_letter_code
_entity_poly.pdbx_strand_id
1 'polypeptide(L)'
;ELERGDSGLRSFASVQGSLAMYPIWDFGTEEQKEYYLPKLASGEWVGCFGLTEPDYGSNPGDMITKAEDMGDHYLLNGAKMWITNGTIADVAVVWAKLDGVIRGFIVEKDDEGFSAPEMKGKHSLKASVTSELVFQDCKIPKDRMLPDVKGLKGPFSCLNNARFGISWGALGSAMACFHSAKTYSLSRIQFGVPIASYQLIQNKLAWMLREITKGQLLAYHLGRKKDEGTWFNEQISLAKMNNVDIALEIARVARDIHGANGILDEYPVMRHMANLESVKTYEGTHDILSLIHISE
;
A
#
# COMPACT_ATOMS: atom_id res chain seq x y z
N GLU A 1 -13.16 -5.56 2.50
CA GLU A 1 -13.17 -6.74 3.38
C GLU A 1 -11.75 -7.21 3.77
N LEU A 2 -10.77 -7.30 2.85
CA LEU A 2 -9.41 -7.76 3.20
C LEU A 2 -8.79 -6.94 4.35
N GLU A 3 -8.86 -5.62 4.30
CA GLU A 3 -8.29 -4.77 5.35
C GLU A 3 -9.14 -4.72 6.63
N ARG A 4 -10.40 -5.15 6.57
CA ARG A 4 -11.20 -5.43 7.76
C ARG A 4 -10.62 -6.61 8.55
N GLY A 5 -10.04 -7.58 7.86
CA GLY A 5 -9.25 -8.64 8.48
C GLY A 5 -7.88 -8.15 8.95
N ASP A 6 -7.06 -7.67 8.02
CA ASP A 6 -5.73 -7.12 8.32
C ASP A 6 -5.21 -6.27 7.14
N SER A 7 -4.54 -5.14 7.45
CA SER A 7 -3.92 -4.30 6.42
C SER A 7 -2.79 -5.01 5.66
N GLY A 8 -2.13 -6.01 6.25
CA GLY A 8 -1.12 -6.83 5.58
C GLY A 8 -1.71 -7.65 4.43
N LEU A 9 -2.92 -8.22 4.63
CA LEU A 9 -3.63 -8.95 3.58
C LEU A 9 -4.03 -8.04 2.41
N ARG A 10 -4.55 -6.84 2.73
CA ARG A 10 -4.88 -5.87 1.70
C ARG A 10 -3.62 -5.41 0.96
N SER A 11 -2.50 -5.17 1.68
CA SER A 11 -1.23 -4.76 1.07
C SER A 11 -0.71 -5.80 0.09
N PHE A 12 -0.77 -7.10 0.44
CA PHE A 12 -0.42 -8.18 -0.47
C PHE A 12 -1.22 -8.10 -1.77
N ALA A 13 -2.55 -8.05 -1.68
CA ALA A 13 -3.43 -8.01 -2.86
C ALA A 13 -3.26 -6.72 -3.68
N SER A 14 -3.05 -5.58 -3.01
CA SER A 14 -2.83 -4.30 -3.68
C SER A 14 -1.52 -4.26 -4.45
N VAL A 15 -0.43 -4.78 -3.87
CA VAL A 15 0.86 -4.86 -4.56
C VAL A 15 0.77 -5.79 -5.75
N GLN A 16 0.15 -6.98 -5.60
CA GLN A 16 -0.06 -7.92 -6.69
C GLN A 16 -0.78 -7.27 -7.86
N GLY A 17 -1.96 -6.69 -7.63
CA GLY A 17 -2.80 -6.15 -8.71
C GLY A 17 -2.34 -4.79 -9.23
N SER A 18 -2.17 -3.81 -8.32
CA SER A 18 -1.94 -2.41 -8.72
C SER A 18 -0.48 -2.06 -9.00
N LEU A 19 0.47 -2.81 -8.45
CA LEU A 19 1.88 -2.43 -8.50
C LEU A 19 2.75 -3.44 -9.27
N ALA A 20 2.35 -4.73 -9.36
CA ALA A 20 3.06 -5.72 -10.17
C ALA A 20 2.35 -5.98 -11.50
N MET A 21 1.06 -6.33 -11.48
CA MET A 21 0.32 -6.62 -12.71
C MET A 21 0.06 -5.36 -13.55
N TYR A 22 -0.38 -4.27 -12.91
CA TYR A 22 -0.77 -3.06 -13.63
C TYR A 22 0.35 -2.48 -14.51
N PRO A 23 1.60 -2.27 -14.04
CA PRO A 23 2.66 -1.74 -14.91
C PRO A 23 3.01 -2.67 -16.08
N ILE A 24 2.90 -4.00 -15.94
CA ILE A 24 3.07 -4.93 -17.04
C ILE A 24 1.92 -4.79 -18.04
N TRP A 25 0.68 -4.69 -17.55
CA TRP A 25 -0.51 -4.52 -18.39
C TRP A 25 -0.49 -3.19 -19.16
N ASP A 26 -0.09 -2.09 -18.51
CA ASP A 26 -0.18 -0.74 -19.09
C ASP A 26 1.05 -0.39 -19.95
N PHE A 27 2.25 -0.91 -19.61
CA PHE A 27 3.52 -0.50 -20.22
C PHE A 27 4.32 -1.65 -20.85
N GLY A 28 3.85 -2.88 -20.74
CA GLY A 28 4.53 -4.06 -21.28
C GLY A 28 4.17 -4.32 -22.73
N THR A 29 5.05 -5.09 -23.41
CA THR A 29 4.73 -5.67 -24.73
C THR A 29 3.64 -6.73 -24.61
N GLU A 30 3.05 -7.15 -25.73
CA GLU A 30 2.04 -8.24 -25.71
C GLU A 30 2.67 -9.56 -25.23
N GLU A 31 3.92 -9.83 -25.59
CA GLU A 31 4.64 -11.02 -25.13
C GLU A 31 4.86 -11.00 -23.61
N GLN A 32 5.22 -9.83 -23.04
CA GLN A 32 5.33 -9.66 -21.59
C GLN A 32 3.97 -9.88 -20.90
N LYS A 33 2.88 -9.32 -21.45
CA LYS A 33 1.54 -9.48 -20.91
C LYS A 33 1.09 -10.94 -20.92
N GLU A 34 1.25 -11.64 -22.07
CA GLU A 34 0.89 -13.04 -22.23
C GLU A 34 1.70 -13.96 -21.30
N TYR A 35 2.95 -13.63 -21.04
CA TYR A 35 3.81 -14.45 -20.19
C TYR A 35 3.59 -14.26 -18.70
N TYR A 36 3.51 -12.99 -18.23
CA TYR A 36 3.49 -12.67 -16.81
C TYR A 36 2.08 -12.60 -16.22
N LEU A 37 1.12 -11.96 -16.91
CA LEU A 37 -0.17 -11.65 -16.31
C LEU A 37 -1.00 -12.89 -15.91
N PRO A 38 -1.07 -13.98 -16.70
CA PRO A 38 -1.83 -15.17 -16.29
C PRO A 38 -1.31 -15.81 -15.00
N LYS A 39 0.00 -15.88 -14.82
CA LYS A 39 0.66 -16.44 -13.62
C LYS A 39 0.44 -15.56 -12.40
N LEU A 40 0.53 -14.25 -12.56
CA LEU A 40 0.27 -13.28 -11.49
C LEU A 40 -1.23 -13.24 -11.12
N ALA A 41 -2.13 -13.33 -12.09
CA ALA A 41 -3.57 -13.30 -11.87
C ALA A 41 -4.09 -14.56 -11.17
N SER A 42 -3.51 -15.72 -11.48
CA SER A 42 -3.86 -16.99 -10.82
C SER A 42 -3.27 -17.11 -9.41
N GLY A 43 -2.27 -16.28 -9.05
CA GLY A 43 -1.50 -16.42 -7.82
C GLY A 43 -0.44 -17.53 -7.88
N GLU A 44 -0.20 -18.12 -9.05
CA GLU A 44 0.94 -19.02 -9.26
C GLU A 44 2.26 -18.29 -9.02
N TRP A 45 2.34 -17.04 -9.46
CA TRP A 45 3.44 -16.13 -9.19
C TRP A 45 3.03 -14.96 -8.33
N VAL A 46 3.91 -14.58 -7.42
CA VAL A 46 3.78 -13.40 -6.59
C VAL A 46 4.65 -12.28 -7.17
N GLY A 47 4.07 -11.08 -7.23
CA GLY A 47 4.77 -9.89 -7.69
C GLY A 47 5.10 -8.91 -6.58
N CYS A 48 6.16 -8.11 -6.77
CA CYS A 48 6.48 -6.97 -5.93
C CYS A 48 6.86 -5.74 -6.76
N PHE A 49 7.05 -4.59 -6.07
CA PHE A 49 7.26 -3.29 -6.73
C PHE A 49 8.41 -2.55 -6.07
N GLY A 50 9.51 -2.38 -6.80
CA GLY A 50 10.73 -1.75 -6.34
C GLY A 50 10.86 -0.29 -6.81
N LEU A 51 10.36 0.67 -6.02
CA LEU A 51 10.52 2.11 -6.28
C LEU A 51 11.38 2.78 -5.22
N THR A 52 10.94 2.72 -3.96
CA THR A 52 11.56 3.39 -2.80
C THR A 52 12.97 2.85 -2.55
N GLU A 53 13.91 3.76 -2.27
CA GLU A 53 15.30 3.45 -1.88
C GLU A 53 15.55 3.85 -0.43
N PRO A 54 16.64 3.37 0.21
CA PRO A 54 16.96 3.75 1.59
C PRO A 54 16.92 5.25 1.86
N ASP A 55 17.48 6.07 0.94
CA ASP A 55 17.60 7.53 1.09
C ASP A 55 16.57 8.31 0.25
N TYR A 56 15.77 7.64 -0.60
CA TYR A 56 14.83 8.27 -1.54
C TYR A 56 13.44 7.67 -1.42
N GLY A 57 12.70 8.06 -0.36
CA GLY A 57 11.32 7.66 -0.13
C GLY A 57 10.31 8.64 -0.77
N SER A 58 10.17 9.82 -0.17
CA SER A 58 9.22 10.84 -0.64
C SER A 58 9.65 11.52 -1.95
N ASN A 59 10.93 11.48 -2.28
CA ASN A 59 11.48 11.98 -3.54
C ASN A 59 12.08 10.84 -4.38
N PRO A 60 11.27 9.98 -5.01
CA PRO A 60 11.77 8.87 -5.82
C PRO A 60 12.44 9.32 -7.13
N GLY A 61 12.29 10.57 -7.52
CA GLY A 61 12.96 11.13 -8.71
C GLY A 61 14.48 11.15 -8.62
N ASP A 62 15.00 11.26 -7.40
CA ASP A 62 16.45 11.29 -7.16
C ASP A 62 17.05 9.91 -6.90
N MET A 63 16.28 8.82 -7.12
CA MET A 63 16.78 7.45 -6.98
C MET A 63 18.17 7.28 -7.61
N ILE A 64 18.98 6.42 -6.99
CA ILE A 64 20.35 6.12 -7.46
C ILE A 64 20.48 4.75 -8.11
N THR A 65 19.49 3.85 -7.94
CA THR A 65 19.46 2.59 -8.67
C THR A 65 19.52 2.87 -10.17
N LYS A 66 20.48 2.27 -10.84
CA LYS A 66 20.76 2.49 -12.26
C LYS A 66 20.80 1.19 -13.04
N ALA A 67 20.46 1.29 -14.30
CA ALA A 67 20.69 0.28 -15.33
C ALA A 67 21.69 0.81 -16.34
N GLU A 68 22.60 -0.04 -16.79
CA GLU A 68 23.55 0.24 -17.87
C GLU A 68 23.23 -0.66 -19.07
N ASP A 69 23.23 -0.09 -20.27
CA ASP A 69 23.00 -0.83 -21.50
C ASP A 69 24.30 -1.52 -21.96
N MET A 70 24.36 -2.85 -21.90
CA MET A 70 25.50 -3.66 -22.28
C MET A 70 25.41 -4.21 -23.71
N GLY A 71 24.41 -3.79 -24.49
CA GLY A 71 24.13 -4.24 -25.85
C GLY A 71 23.10 -5.39 -25.89
N ASP A 72 23.43 -6.54 -25.36
CA ASP A 72 22.59 -7.74 -25.33
C ASP A 72 21.71 -7.87 -24.05
N HIS A 73 22.08 -7.16 -22.95
CA HIS A 73 21.35 -7.14 -21.68
C HIS A 73 21.48 -5.75 -21.02
N TYR A 74 20.73 -5.55 -19.93
CA TYR A 74 20.93 -4.45 -19.00
C TYR A 74 21.64 -4.96 -17.74
N LEU A 75 22.53 -4.15 -17.19
CA LEU A 75 23.19 -4.42 -15.92
C LEU A 75 22.60 -3.49 -14.85
N LEU A 76 21.85 -4.06 -13.89
CA LEU A 76 21.16 -3.33 -12.85
C LEU A 76 21.97 -3.30 -11.57
N ASN A 77 22.18 -2.09 -10.99
CA ASN A 77 22.92 -1.87 -9.75
C ASN A 77 22.17 -0.91 -8.82
N GLY A 78 22.07 -1.26 -7.54
CA GLY A 78 21.42 -0.45 -6.50
C GLY A 78 20.64 -1.28 -5.50
N ALA A 79 19.77 -0.60 -4.76
CA ALA A 79 18.89 -1.26 -3.76
C ALA A 79 17.54 -0.57 -3.65
N LYS A 80 16.51 -1.34 -3.35
CA LYS A 80 15.17 -0.86 -3.00
C LYS A 80 14.84 -1.27 -1.57
N MET A 81 14.02 -0.47 -0.88
CA MET A 81 13.69 -0.68 0.52
C MET A 81 12.19 -0.60 0.76
N TRP A 82 11.73 -1.27 1.82
CA TRP A 82 10.32 -1.36 2.22
C TRP A 82 9.42 -2.07 1.20
N ILE A 83 9.96 -3.10 0.54
CA ILE A 83 9.26 -3.78 -0.56
C ILE A 83 8.36 -4.88 -0.01
N THR A 84 7.06 -4.64 -0.08
CA THR A 84 6.03 -5.64 0.22
C THR A 84 6.13 -6.81 -0.76
N ASN A 85 6.02 -8.03 -0.24
CA ASN A 85 6.12 -9.31 -0.95
C ASN A 85 7.53 -9.66 -1.46
N GLY A 86 8.54 -8.79 -1.40
CA GLY A 86 9.81 -9.00 -2.07
C GLY A 86 10.48 -10.34 -1.74
N THR A 87 10.45 -10.79 -0.48
CA THR A 87 11.04 -12.08 -0.04
C THR A 87 10.38 -13.30 -0.68
N ILE A 88 9.09 -13.19 -1.06
CA ILE A 88 8.30 -14.30 -1.63
C ILE A 88 7.96 -14.07 -3.10
N ALA A 89 8.41 -12.96 -3.67
CA ALA A 89 8.09 -12.61 -5.03
C ALA A 89 8.84 -13.48 -6.04
N ASP A 90 8.13 -13.95 -7.05
CA ASP A 90 8.70 -14.60 -8.23
C ASP A 90 9.16 -13.55 -9.25
N VAL A 91 8.54 -12.38 -9.23
CA VAL A 91 8.85 -11.27 -10.14
C VAL A 91 8.75 -9.92 -9.43
N ALA A 92 9.71 -9.02 -9.72
CA ALA A 92 9.73 -7.65 -9.24
C ALA A 92 9.63 -6.67 -10.43
N VAL A 93 8.73 -5.70 -10.36
CA VAL A 93 8.76 -4.53 -11.25
C VAL A 93 9.62 -3.46 -10.58
N VAL A 94 10.79 -3.18 -11.15
CA VAL A 94 11.81 -2.32 -10.56
C VAL A 94 12.00 -1.06 -11.40
N TRP A 95 11.99 0.09 -10.73
CA TRP A 95 12.26 1.38 -11.37
C TRP A 95 13.72 1.78 -11.15
N ALA A 96 14.43 2.04 -12.24
CA ALA A 96 15.83 2.42 -12.23
C ALA A 96 16.14 3.44 -13.32
N LYS A 97 17.22 4.21 -13.17
CA LYS A 97 17.69 5.16 -14.19
C LYS A 97 18.51 4.44 -15.26
N LEU A 98 18.07 4.54 -16.51
CA LEU A 98 18.84 4.21 -17.71
C LEU A 98 19.16 5.51 -18.41
N ASP A 99 20.44 5.85 -18.56
CA ASP A 99 20.92 7.12 -19.13
C ASP A 99 20.27 8.36 -18.48
N GLY A 100 20.10 8.32 -17.14
CA GLY A 100 19.47 9.39 -16.36
C GLY A 100 17.94 9.41 -16.41
N VAL A 101 17.30 8.58 -17.23
CA VAL A 101 15.84 8.50 -17.37
C VAL A 101 15.29 7.29 -16.61
N ILE A 102 14.28 7.50 -15.78
CA ILE A 102 13.62 6.42 -15.05
C ILE A 102 12.88 5.51 -16.03
N ARG A 103 13.17 4.19 -15.95
CA ARG A 103 12.55 3.12 -16.74
C ARG A 103 12.10 2.00 -15.81
N GLY A 104 11.13 1.19 -16.25
CA GLY A 104 10.67 -0.01 -15.54
C GLY A 104 11.36 -1.26 -16.08
N PHE A 105 11.79 -2.14 -15.19
CA PHE A 105 12.41 -3.43 -15.51
C PHE A 105 11.67 -4.55 -14.79
N ILE A 106 11.49 -5.67 -15.47
CA ILE A 106 10.96 -6.90 -14.87
C ILE A 106 12.16 -7.76 -14.46
N VAL A 107 12.29 -7.99 -13.15
CA VAL A 107 13.35 -8.81 -12.55
C VAL A 107 12.73 -10.08 -12.01
N GLU A 108 13.24 -11.25 -12.38
CA GLU A 108 12.81 -12.53 -11.86
C GLU A 108 13.69 -12.94 -10.67
N LYS A 109 13.14 -13.74 -9.76
CA LYS A 109 13.82 -14.13 -8.50
C LYS A 109 15.16 -14.82 -8.69
N ASP A 110 15.32 -15.52 -9.83
CA ASP A 110 16.52 -16.32 -10.15
C ASP A 110 17.53 -15.56 -11.02
N ASP A 111 17.31 -14.27 -11.29
CA ASP A 111 18.27 -13.45 -12.06
C ASP A 111 19.59 -13.31 -11.29
N GLU A 112 20.71 -13.53 -11.99
CA GLU A 112 22.06 -13.42 -11.40
C GLU A 112 22.29 -12.01 -10.85
N GLY A 113 22.74 -11.90 -9.61
CA GLY A 113 22.99 -10.62 -8.93
C GLY A 113 21.78 -10.00 -8.24
N PHE A 114 20.62 -10.68 -8.23
CA PHE A 114 19.43 -10.27 -7.47
C PHE A 114 19.31 -10.98 -6.12
N SER A 115 18.90 -10.26 -5.09
CA SER A 115 18.50 -10.84 -3.80
C SER A 115 17.45 -9.97 -3.10
N ALA A 116 16.64 -10.61 -2.24
CA ALA A 116 15.54 -9.96 -1.52
C ALA A 116 15.55 -10.31 -0.02
N PRO A 117 16.51 -9.79 0.79
CA PRO A 117 16.61 -10.08 2.20
C PRO A 117 15.42 -9.53 2.98
N GLU A 118 14.85 -10.36 3.88
CA GLU A 118 13.69 -10.00 4.69
C GLU A 118 14.03 -8.94 5.74
N MET A 119 13.16 -7.94 5.87
CA MET A 119 13.18 -6.95 6.95
C MET A 119 12.41 -7.48 8.16
N LYS A 120 13.12 -7.80 9.23
CA LYS A 120 12.56 -8.34 10.48
C LYS A 120 12.26 -7.25 11.51
N GLY A 121 11.49 -7.58 12.54
CA GLY A 121 11.25 -6.71 13.69
C GLY A 121 10.24 -5.58 13.48
N LYS A 122 9.41 -5.63 12.46
CA LYS A 122 8.34 -4.64 12.26
C LYS A 122 7.31 -4.71 13.39
N HIS A 123 6.85 -3.54 13.86
CA HIS A 123 5.76 -3.45 14.83
C HIS A 123 4.37 -3.42 14.17
N SER A 124 4.29 -3.19 12.87
CA SER A 124 3.06 -3.16 12.08
C SER A 124 3.14 -4.05 10.86
N LEU A 125 1.99 -4.32 10.21
CA LEU A 125 1.89 -5.15 9.00
C LEU A 125 2.59 -6.53 9.18
N LYS A 126 2.40 -7.15 10.33
CA LYS A 126 3.02 -8.45 10.65
C LYS A 126 2.50 -9.60 9.78
N ALA A 127 1.29 -9.47 9.23
CA ALA A 127 0.71 -10.43 8.29
C ALA A 127 1.22 -10.25 6.85
N SER A 128 2.18 -9.36 6.61
CA SER A 128 2.81 -9.11 5.32
C SER A 128 4.32 -9.17 5.45
N VAL A 129 5.00 -9.86 4.53
CA VAL A 129 6.46 -9.82 4.45
C VAL A 129 6.91 -8.52 3.80
N THR A 130 8.09 -8.04 4.21
CA THR A 130 8.71 -6.82 3.66
C THR A 130 10.20 -7.09 3.52
N SER A 131 10.80 -6.63 2.44
CA SER A 131 12.22 -6.86 2.16
C SER A 131 12.92 -5.60 1.65
N GLU A 132 14.23 -5.69 1.57
CA GLU A 132 15.01 -4.96 0.58
C GLU A 132 14.97 -5.73 -0.75
N LEU A 133 15.29 -5.06 -1.86
CA LEU A 133 15.72 -5.69 -3.11
C LEU A 133 17.13 -5.18 -3.38
N VAL A 134 18.07 -6.07 -3.55
CA VAL A 134 19.49 -5.73 -3.77
C VAL A 134 19.92 -6.22 -5.15
N PHE A 135 20.54 -5.34 -5.91
CA PHE A 135 21.01 -5.57 -7.28
C PHE A 135 22.52 -5.33 -7.32
N GLN A 136 23.28 -6.40 -7.59
CA GLN A 136 24.74 -6.35 -7.72
C GLN A 136 25.13 -6.96 -9.06
N ASP A 137 25.39 -6.10 -10.04
CA ASP A 137 25.61 -6.50 -11.43
C ASP A 137 24.53 -7.45 -11.95
N CYS A 138 23.26 -7.13 -11.58
CA CYS A 138 22.13 -7.97 -11.92
C CYS A 138 21.81 -7.86 -13.40
N LYS A 139 21.89 -9.00 -14.12
CA LYS A 139 21.71 -9.06 -15.57
C LYS A 139 20.25 -9.23 -15.93
N ILE A 140 19.70 -8.26 -16.64
CA ILE A 140 18.32 -8.24 -17.10
C ILE A 140 18.28 -8.34 -18.63
N PRO A 141 17.63 -9.36 -19.22
CA PRO A 141 17.41 -9.47 -20.65
C PRO A 141 16.75 -8.22 -21.25
N LYS A 142 17.07 -7.89 -22.49
CA LYS A 142 16.54 -6.70 -23.17
C LYS A 142 15.03 -6.65 -23.28
N ASP A 143 14.40 -7.79 -23.45
CA ASP A 143 12.97 -7.96 -23.58
C ASP A 143 12.22 -7.81 -22.25
N ARG A 144 12.93 -7.60 -21.12
CA ARG A 144 12.34 -7.38 -19.80
C ARG A 144 12.29 -5.91 -19.36
N MET A 145 12.66 -4.97 -20.20
CA MET A 145 12.37 -3.55 -19.98
C MET A 145 10.93 -3.24 -20.44
N LEU A 146 10.19 -2.47 -19.65
CA LEU A 146 8.86 -1.96 -20.04
C LEU A 146 9.04 -0.83 -21.07
N PRO A 147 8.62 -1.02 -22.34
CA PRO A 147 8.96 -0.09 -23.43
C PRO A 147 8.15 1.21 -23.37
N ASP A 148 6.89 1.14 -22.97
CA ASP A 148 5.90 2.21 -23.15
C ASP A 148 5.86 3.22 -22.01
N VAL A 149 6.95 3.29 -21.21
CA VAL A 149 7.03 4.22 -20.08
C VAL A 149 8.38 4.88 -19.93
N LYS A 150 8.37 6.18 -19.59
CA LYS A 150 9.55 6.99 -19.26
C LYS A 150 9.25 7.96 -18.13
N GLY A 151 10.21 8.15 -17.22
CA GLY A 151 10.14 9.10 -16.12
C GLY A 151 9.19 8.65 -15.00
N LEU A 152 8.85 9.58 -14.12
CA LEU A 152 8.00 9.32 -12.94
C LEU A 152 6.54 9.02 -13.25
N LYS A 153 6.05 9.31 -14.48
CA LYS A 153 4.67 9.03 -14.87
C LYS A 153 4.32 7.54 -14.66
N GLY A 154 5.26 6.64 -14.97
CA GLY A 154 5.06 5.20 -14.79
C GLY A 154 4.76 4.81 -13.35
N PRO A 155 5.72 4.96 -12.42
CA PRO A 155 5.48 4.58 -11.03
C PRO A 155 4.32 5.33 -10.38
N PHE A 156 4.09 6.60 -10.74
CA PHE A 156 2.98 7.38 -10.14
C PHE A 156 1.61 6.93 -10.63
N SER A 157 1.46 6.46 -11.88
CA SER A 157 0.19 5.87 -12.33
C SER A 157 -0.14 4.60 -11.54
N CYS A 158 0.85 3.75 -11.28
CA CYS A 158 0.72 2.58 -10.43
C CYS A 158 0.29 2.96 -9.01
N LEU A 159 0.97 3.95 -8.40
CA LEU A 159 0.64 4.45 -7.06
C LEU A 159 -0.77 5.05 -6.98
N ASN A 160 -1.26 5.73 -8.01
CA ASN A 160 -2.61 6.26 -8.01
C ASN A 160 -3.67 5.15 -7.94
N ASN A 161 -3.48 4.05 -8.65
CA ASN A 161 -4.37 2.89 -8.55
C ASN A 161 -4.32 2.25 -7.15
N ALA A 162 -3.12 2.09 -6.58
CA ALA A 162 -2.95 1.55 -5.25
C ALA A 162 -3.56 2.48 -4.16
N ARG A 163 -3.34 3.81 -4.25
CA ARG A 163 -3.93 4.81 -3.33
C ARG A 163 -5.45 4.81 -3.36
N PHE A 164 -6.06 4.62 -4.54
CA PHE A 164 -7.51 4.45 -4.64
C PHE A 164 -7.97 3.22 -3.84
N GLY A 165 -7.29 2.08 -3.96
CA GLY A 165 -7.53 0.88 -3.16
C GLY A 165 -7.38 1.11 -1.65
N ILE A 166 -6.37 1.90 -1.23
CA ILE A 166 -6.16 2.28 0.18
C ILE A 166 -7.33 3.10 0.71
N SER A 167 -7.89 4.01 -0.09
CA SER A 167 -9.02 4.84 0.34
C SER A 167 -10.25 4.02 0.76
N TRP A 168 -10.45 2.85 0.15
CA TRP A 168 -11.44 1.86 0.55
C TRP A 168 -10.97 0.99 1.71
N GLY A 169 -9.73 0.50 1.63
CA GLY A 169 -9.17 -0.45 2.59
C GLY A 169 -9.16 0.08 4.01
N ALA A 170 -8.67 1.30 4.23
CA ALA A 170 -8.61 1.95 5.54
C ALA A 170 -9.96 1.98 6.26
N LEU A 171 -11.06 2.17 5.51
CA LEU A 171 -12.42 2.12 6.06
C LEU A 171 -12.78 0.70 6.56
N GLY A 172 -12.22 -0.34 5.95
CA GLY A 172 -12.36 -1.72 6.45
C GLY A 172 -11.79 -1.88 7.85
N SER A 173 -10.58 -1.38 8.10
CA SER A 173 -9.98 -1.34 9.44
C SER A 173 -10.81 -0.51 10.42
N ALA A 174 -11.30 0.67 9.98
CA ALA A 174 -12.18 1.51 10.80
C ALA A 174 -13.48 0.78 11.20
N MET A 175 -14.09 0.06 10.26
CA MET A 175 -15.30 -0.75 10.50
C MET A 175 -15.03 -1.89 11.48
N ALA A 176 -13.89 -2.57 11.39
CA ALA A 176 -13.48 -3.61 12.33
C ALA A 176 -13.34 -3.05 13.75
N CYS A 177 -12.63 -1.91 13.88
CA CYS A 177 -12.44 -1.22 15.15
C CYS A 177 -13.78 -0.74 15.76
N PHE A 178 -14.65 -0.14 14.95
CA PHE A 178 -16.00 0.26 15.38
C PHE A 178 -16.82 -0.92 15.87
N HIS A 179 -16.85 -2.03 15.12
CA HIS A 179 -17.60 -3.23 15.50
C HIS A 179 -17.10 -3.80 16.83
N SER A 180 -15.77 -3.94 16.99
CA SER A 180 -15.15 -4.40 18.23
C SER A 180 -15.51 -3.50 19.42
N ALA A 181 -15.36 -2.17 19.28
CA ALA A 181 -15.69 -1.21 20.33
C ALA A 181 -17.17 -1.22 20.70
N LYS A 182 -18.07 -1.29 19.72
CA LYS A 182 -19.51 -1.41 19.93
C LYS A 182 -19.85 -2.68 20.72
N THR A 183 -19.37 -3.84 20.28
CA THR A 183 -19.66 -5.13 20.93
C THR A 183 -19.12 -5.14 22.36
N TYR A 184 -17.87 -4.71 22.56
CA TYR A 184 -17.27 -4.62 23.87
C TYR A 184 -18.05 -3.69 24.81
N SER A 185 -18.43 -2.50 24.35
CA SER A 185 -19.14 -1.53 25.18
C SER A 185 -20.54 -1.97 25.60
N LEU A 186 -21.19 -2.83 24.83
CA LEU A 186 -22.50 -3.43 25.18
C LEU A 186 -22.37 -4.54 26.22
N SER A 187 -21.26 -5.26 26.25
CA SER A 187 -21.04 -6.39 27.17
C SER A 187 -20.28 -6.01 28.43
N ARG A 188 -19.42 -4.98 28.39
CA ARG A 188 -18.60 -4.57 29.53
C ARG A 188 -19.42 -3.82 30.56
N ILE A 189 -19.57 -4.40 31.75
CA ILE A 189 -20.30 -3.78 32.88
C ILE A 189 -19.34 -2.99 33.77
N GLN A 190 -19.66 -1.72 34.04
CA GLN A 190 -19.02 -0.89 35.06
C GLN A 190 -20.10 -0.07 35.77
N PHE A 191 -19.98 0.07 37.08
CA PHE A 191 -20.98 0.74 37.95
C PHE A 191 -22.40 0.17 37.77
N GLY A 192 -22.49 -1.16 37.55
CA GLY A 192 -23.75 -1.89 37.45
C GLY A 192 -24.47 -1.84 36.10
N VAL A 193 -23.94 -1.14 35.09
CA VAL A 193 -24.53 -1.02 33.75
C VAL A 193 -23.49 -1.23 32.64
N PRO A 194 -23.88 -1.60 31.41
CA PRO A 194 -22.98 -1.59 30.25
C PRO A 194 -22.37 -0.22 30.03
N ILE A 195 -21.08 -0.15 29.68
CA ILE A 195 -20.43 1.14 29.45
C ILE A 195 -21.05 1.89 28.25
N ALA A 196 -21.75 1.21 27.35
CA ALA A 196 -22.53 1.81 26.26
C ALA A 196 -23.70 2.69 26.77
N SER A 197 -24.08 2.56 28.04
CA SER A 197 -25.10 3.42 28.64
C SER A 197 -24.63 4.84 28.94
N TYR A 198 -23.31 5.09 28.93
CA TYR A 198 -22.73 6.41 29.19
C TYR A 198 -22.67 7.26 27.94
N GLN A 199 -23.13 8.51 28.04
CA GLN A 199 -23.18 9.45 26.90
C GLN A 199 -21.83 9.67 26.23
N LEU A 200 -20.71 9.66 26.97
CA LEU A 200 -19.37 9.80 26.37
C LEU A 200 -19.00 8.64 25.45
N ILE A 201 -19.44 7.41 25.78
CA ILE A 201 -19.23 6.24 24.91
C ILE A 201 -20.17 6.31 23.70
N GLN A 202 -21.43 6.66 23.91
CA GLN A 202 -22.42 6.84 22.83
C GLN A 202 -21.94 7.89 21.81
N ASN A 203 -21.42 9.02 22.28
CA ASN A 203 -20.88 10.07 21.41
C ASN A 203 -19.69 9.58 20.58
N LYS A 204 -18.74 8.82 21.18
CA LYS A 204 -17.61 8.21 20.46
C LYS A 204 -18.12 7.26 19.38
N LEU A 205 -19.07 6.37 19.69
CA LEU A 205 -19.63 5.43 18.70
C LEU A 205 -20.38 6.14 17.56
N ALA A 206 -21.18 7.15 17.89
CA ALA A 206 -21.89 7.95 16.88
C ALA A 206 -20.92 8.71 15.97
N TRP A 207 -19.86 9.29 16.51
CA TRP A 207 -18.79 9.94 15.76
C TRP A 207 -18.11 8.95 14.80
N MET A 208 -17.68 7.77 15.30
CA MET A 208 -17.04 6.75 14.47
C MET A 208 -17.92 6.36 13.28
N LEU A 209 -19.20 6.07 13.52
CA LEU A 209 -20.14 5.66 12.46
C LEU A 209 -20.31 6.77 11.42
N ARG A 210 -20.46 8.01 11.88
CA ARG A 210 -20.57 9.19 10.99
C ARG A 210 -19.34 9.33 10.08
N GLU A 211 -18.15 9.24 10.65
CA GLU A 211 -16.91 9.40 9.89
C GLU A 211 -16.68 8.24 8.90
N ILE A 212 -17.00 7.00 9.29
CA ILE A 212 -16.97 5.85 8.37
C ILE A 212 -17.92 6.10 7.18
N THR A 213 -19.14 6.55 7.45
CA THR A 213 -20.14 6.81 6.40
C THR A 213 -19.67 7.90 5.43
N LYS A 214 -19.11 9.00 5.95
CA LYS A 214 -18.54 10.09 5.13
C LYS A 214 -17.39 9.58 4.26
N GLY A 215 -16.47 8.79 4.84
CA GLY A 215 -15.35 8.19 4.11
C GLY A 215 -15.82 7.25 2.99
N GLN A 216 -16.85 6.44 3.26
CA GLN A 216 -17.45 5.56 2.24
C GLN A 216 -18.07 6.35 1.09
N LEU A 217 -18.79 7.43 1.38
CA LEU A 217 -19.35 8.31 0.34
C LEU A 217 -18.26 8.98 -0.49
N LEU A 218 -17.16 9.43 0.14
CA LEU A 218 -16.01 9.99 -0.56
C LEU A 218 -15.37 8.97 -1.53
N ALA A 219 -15.07 7.75 -1.02
CA ALA A 219 -14.48 6.69 -1.82
C ALA A 219 -15.43 6.23 -2.96
N TYR A 220 -16.73 6.14 -2.69
CA TYR A 220 -17.75 5.80 -3.69
C TYR A 220 -17.83 6.87 -4.79
N HIS A 221 -17.89 8.15 -4.40
CA HIS A 221 -17.93 9.24 -5.36
C HIS A 221 -16.69 9.25 -6.27
N LEU A 222 -15.50 9.04 -5.68
CA LEU A 222 -14.26 8.91 -6.44
C LEU A 222 -14.28 7.71 -7.40
N GLY A 223 -14.83 6.57 -6.96
CA GLY A 223 -15.02 5.39 -7.82
C GLY A 223 -15.88 5.71 -9.04
N ARG A 224 -17.02 6.42 -8.84
CA ARG A 224 -17.87 6.87 -9.93
C ARG A 224 -17.11 7.77 -10.92
N LYS A 225 -16.32 8.73 -10.40
CA LYS A 225 -15.49 9.60 -11.25
C LYS A 225 -14.43 8.81 -12.03
N LYS A 226 -13.88 7.75 -11.45
CA LYS A 226 -12.94 6.86 -12.17
C LYS A 226 -13.64 6.12 -13.31
N ASP A 227 -14.82 5.58 -13.09
CA ASP A 227 -15.62 4.91 -14.13
C ASP A 227 -16.01 5.87 -15.28
N GLU A 228 -16.26 7.14 -14.96
CA GLU A 228 -16.61 8.20 -15.91
C GLU A 228 -15.38 8.84 -16.59
N GLY A 229 -14.14 8.52 -16.14
CA GLY A 229 -12.92 9.14 -16.66
C GLY A 229 -12.74 10.62 -16.29
N THR A 230 -13.45 11.10 -15.24
CA THR A 230 -13.47 12.51 -14.82
C THR A 230 -12.72 12.77 -13.51
N TRP A 231 -11.85 11.85 -13.12
CA TRP A 231 -11.07 11.93 -11.90
C TRP A 231 -9.73 12.67 -12.11
N PHE A 232 -9.16 13.18 -11.00
CA PHE A 232 -7.83 13.78 -10.94
C PHE A 232 -6.98 13.12 -9.85
N ASN A 233 -5.65 13.17 -9.99
CA ASN A 233 -4.69 12.58 -9.05
C ASN A 233 -4.85 13.14 -7.63
N GLU A 234 -5.16 14.41 -7.51
CA GLU A 234 -5.38 15.16 -6.27
C GLU A 234 -6.57 14.58 -5.50
N GLN A 235 -7.63 14.22 -6.18
CA GLN A 235 -8.83 13.62 -5.57
C GLN A 235 -8.52 12.23 -4.96
N ILE A 236 -7.67 11.42 -5.62
CA ILE A 236 -7.20 10.13 -5.08
C ILE A 236 -6.35 10.38 -3.84
N SER A 237 -5.44 11.33 -3.90
CA SER A 237 -4.55 11.72 -2.81
C SER A 237 -5.34 12.21 -1.60
N LEU A 238 -6.35 13.07 -1.81
CA LEU A 238 -7.26 13.56 -0.79
C LEU A 238 -8.06 12.41 -0.14
N ALA A 239 -8.60 11.51 -0.94
CA ALA A 239 -9.38 10.37 -0.43
C ALA A 239 -8.51 9.42 0.41
N LYS A 240 -7.29 9.11 -0.02
CA LYS A 240 -6.33 8.32 0.76
C LYS A 240 -5.99 9.02 2.06
N MET A 241 -5.60 10.28 2.02
CA MET A 241 -5.25 11.09 3.18
C MET A 241 -6.38 11.13 4.21
N ASN A 242 -7.59 11.52 3.80
CA ASN A 242 -8.75 11.65 4.68
C ASN A 242 -9.16 10.31 5.31
N ASN A 243 -9.29 9.26 4.50
CA ASN A 243 -9.84 8.00 4.98
C ASN A 243 -8.86 7.24 5.89
N VAL A 244 -7.55 7.36 5.65
CA VAL A 244 -6.52 6.76 6.52
C VAL A 244 -6.43 7.50 7.84
N ASP A 245 -6.48 8.83 7.83
CA ASP A 245 -6.43 9.64 9.06
C ASP A 245 -7.61 9.33 9.98
N ILE A 246 -8.80 9.35 9.41
CA ILE A 246 -10.03 9.00 10.14
C ILE A 246 -9.99 7.56 10.66
N ALA A 247 -9.51 6.60 9.86
CA ALA A 247 -9.41 5.21 10.29
C ALA A 247 -8.46 5.04 11.48
N LEU A 248 -7.32 5.74 11.48
CA LEU A 248 -6.36 5.73 12.58
C LEU A 248 -6.97 6.35 13.85
N GLU A 249 -7.67 7.48 13.75
CA GLU A 249 -8.36 8.08 14.88
C GLU A 249 -9.47 7.16 15.45
N ILE A 250 -10.23 6.51 14.59
CA ILE A 250 -11.22 5.51 14.99
C ILE A 250 -10.57 4.35 15.73
N ALA A 251 -9.43 3.84 15.25
CA ALA A 251 -8.70 2.77 15.90
C ALA A 251 -8.21 3.18 17.30
N ARG A 252 -7.70 4.41 17.47
CA ARG A 252 -7.28 4.98 18.76
C ARG A 252 -8.44 5.10 19.73
N VAL A 253 -9.59 5.61 19.28
CA VAL A 253 -10.80 5.74 20.08
C VAL A 253 -11.38 4.36 20.45
N ALA A 254 -11.33 3.40 19.52
CA ALA A 254 -11.75 2.02 19.80
C ALA A 254 -10.86 1.38 20.87
N ARG A 255 -9.54 1.52 20.76
CA ARG A 255 -8.59 1.03 21.77
C ARG A 255 -8.89 1.64 23.14
N ASP A 256 -9.18 2.94 23.19
CA ASP A 256 -9.54 3.65 24.43
C ASP A 256 -10.84 3.09 25.06
N ILE A 257 -11.87 2.81 24.27
CA ILE A 257 -13.13 2.21 24.76
C ILE A 257 -12.89 0.85 25.42
N HIS A 258 -11.92 0.05 24.93
CA HIS A 258 -11.56 -1.24 25.53
C HIS A 258 -10.77 -1.10 26.84
N GLY A 259 -10.32 0.10 27.21
CA GLY A 259 -9.50 0.34 28.40
C GLY A 259 -8.19 -0.47 28.33
N ALA A 260 -7.82 -1.12 29.45
CA ALA A 260 -6.62 -1.95 29.49
C ALA A 260 -6.66 -3.14 28.52
N ASN A 261 -7.84 -3.70 28.28
CA ASN A 261 -8.02 -4.81 27.33
C ASN A 261 -7.68 -4.42 25.88
N GLY A 262 -7.73 -3.14 25.54
CA GLY A 262 -7.44 -2.64 24.21
C GLY A 262 -5.98 -2.80 23.74
N ILE A 263 -5.07 -3.25 24.62
CA ILE A 263 -3.67 -3.55 24.24
C ILE A 263 -3.39 -5.06 24.11
N LEU A 264 -4.41 -5.92 24.33
CA LEU A 264 -4.27 -7.36 24.23
C LEU A 264 -4.56 -7.86 22.82
N ASP A 265 -3.90 -8.95 22.42
CA ASP A 265 -4.11 -9.62 21.12
C ASP A 265 -5.52 -10.23 20.97
N GLU A 266 -6.25 -10.42 22.07
CA GLU A 266 -7.64 -10.85 22.09
C GLU A 266 -8.57 -9.89 21.31
N TYR A 267 -8.20 -8.59 21.25
CA TYR A 267 -8.95 -7.55 20.55
C TYR A 267 -8.14 -6.99 19.38
N PRO A 268 -8.75 -6.84 18.19
CA PRO A 268 -7.99 -6.46 16.98
C PRO A 268 -7.59 -4.98 16.92
N VAL A 269 -8.06 -4.17 17.88
CA VAL A 269 -7.99 -2.70 17.78
C VAL A 269 -6.55 -2.17 17.79
N MET A 270 -5.66 -2.75 18.63
CA MET A 270 -4.26 -2.35 18.70
C MET A 270 -3.50 -2.75 17.43
N ARG A 271 -3.80 -3.92 16.88
CA ARG A 271 -3.23 -4.38 15.61
C ARG A 271 -3.62 -3.47 14.45
N HIS A 272 -4.91 -3.11 14.33
CA HIS A 272 -5.35 -2.16 13.31
C HIS A 272 -4.73 -0.78 13.51
N MET A 273 -4.64 -0.30 14.76
CA MET A 273 -3.98 0.97 15.06
C MET A 273 -2.50 0.96 14.60
N ALA A 274 -1.74 -0.08 14.97
CA ALA A 274 -0.34 -0.21 14.56
C ALA A 274 -0.20 -0.31 13.03
N ASN A 275 -1.07 -1.08 12.36
CA ASN A 275 -1.07 -1.22 10.91
C ASN A 275 -1.37 0.10 10.20
N LEU A 276 -2.33 0.87 10.70
CA LEU A 276 -2.73 2.15 10.11
C LEU A 276 -1.63 3.23 10.20
N GLU A 277 -0.71 3.16 11.17
CA GLU A 277 0.48 4.03 11.18
C GLU A 277 1.36 3.80 9.93
N SER A 278 1.51 2.54 9.49
CA SER A 278 2.21 2.25 8.23
C SER A 278 1.39 2.67 7.01
N VAL A 279 0.07 2.45 7.03
CA VAL A 279 -0.83 2.87 5.94
C VAL A 279 -0.80 4.39 5.77
N LYS A 280 -0.66 5.15 6.87
CA LYS A 280 -0.51 6.60 6.85
C LYS A 280 0.81 7.04 6.19
N THR A 281 1.85 6.21 6.32
CA THR A 281 3.21 6.54 5.89
C THR A 281 3.49 6.18 4.44
N TYR A 282 3.11 4.97 4.00
CA TYR A 282 3.47 4.48 2.66
C TYR A 282 2.58 5.05 1.54
N GLU A 283 3.05 4.87 0.30
CA GLU A 283 2.37 5.35 -0.92
C GLU A 283 2.01 6.84 -0.90
N GLY A 284 2.93 7.62 -0.36
CA GLY A 284 2.77 9.05 -0.07
C GLY A 284 2.39 9.28 1.39
N THR A 285 3.32 9.89 2.13
CA THR A 285 3.06 10.32 3.51
C THR A 285 1.95 11.36 3.54
N HIS A 286 1.31 11.52 4.71
CA HIS A 286 0.27 12.55 4.90
C HIS A 286 0.74 13.94 4.48
N ASP A 287 1.98 14.31 4.84
CA ASP A 287 2.56 15.60 4.51
C ASP A 287 2.74 15.78 3.01
N ILE A 288 3.26 14.75 2.31
CA ILE A 288 3.41 14.78 0.84
C ILE A 288 2.05 14.89 0.15
N LEU A 289 1.04 14.12 0.61
CA LEU A 289 -0.29 14.17 0.02
C LEU A 289 -0.98 15.52 0.24
N SER A 290 -0.71 16.20 1.38
CA SER A 290 -1.25 17.52 1.64
C SER A 290 -0.61 18.61 0.77
N LEU A 291 0.68 18.49 0.43
CA LEU A 291 1.38 19.44 -0.44
C LEU A 291 0.80 19.47 -1.87
N ILE A 292 0.29 18.35 -2.36
CA ILE A 292 -0.34 18.27 -3.70
C ILE A 292 -1.50 19.27 -3.83
N HIS A 293 -2.19 19.59 -2.73
CA HIS A 293 -3.32 20.53 -2.70
C HIS A 293 -2.93 21.99 -2.46
N ILE A 294 -1.67 22.27 -2.09
CA ILE A 294 -1.18 23.61 -1.79
C ILE A 294 -0.54 24.27 -3.04
N SER A 295 -0.09 23.47 -3.98
CA SER A 295 0.64 23.93 -5.18
C SER A 295 -0.26 24.39 -6.34
N GLU A 296 -1.57 24.38 -6.16
CA GLU A 296 -2.59 24.92 -7.05
C GLU A 296 -3.16 26.23 -6.50
#